data_00180ca90c7ef5bc83d0b7c935e5c703
#
_entry.id   00180ca90c7ef5bc83d0b7c935e5c703
#
_cell.length_a   1.000
_cell.length_b   1.000
_cell.length_c   1.000
_cell.angle_alpha   90.00
_cell.angle_beta   90.00
_cell.angle_gamma   90.00
#
_symmetry.space_group_name_H-M   'P 1'
#
loop_
_entity.id
_entity.type
_entity.pdbx_description
1 polymer ?
#
loop_
_entity_poly.entity_id
_entity_poly.type
_entity_poly.pdbx_seq_one_letter_code
_entity_poly.pdbx_strand_id
1 'polypeptide(L)'
;MDASTFWDAVKKPKMILFDYGQTLVNEKKFDGIAGCRAVLQYATKNKYNRTAEEVQAAADAINFELGRFDPKRRHLFQIEVPNHMFTAFLYQSMGIELSLTSKEIDRTFWDAASPGVPTDGIENFLDFLKEQNIRTGVISNITYCGEIVEERINNLLPYHNFECILATSEYLFRKPNKRIFELALEKAGLRPEDVWYIGDSYQCDVVGARNAGLFPVWYIGASENPQGENDVLTVCAWEQLSRIIAELPT
;
A
#
# COMPACT_ATOMS: atom_id res chain seq x y z
N MET A 1 5.72 30.49 -2.94
CA MET A 1 6.08 30.46 -4.36
C MET A 1 4.81 30.72 -5.15
N ASP A 2 4.88 31.55 -6.17
CA ASP A 2 3.74 31.76 -7.08
C ASP A 2 3.48 30.47 -7.86
N ALA A 3 2.21 30.15 -8.13
CA ALA A 3 1.82 28.91 -8.80
C ALA A 3 2.52 28.73 -10.16
N SER A 4 2.85 29.81 -10.86
CA SER A 4 3.59 29.78 -12.12
C SER A 4 5.04 29.27 -11.96
N THR A 5 5.73 29.67 -10.90
CA THR A 5 7.11 29.27 -10.63
C THR A 5 7.24 27.83 -10.13
N PHE A 6 6.17 27.25 -9.60
CA PHE A 6 6.15 25.84 -9.16
C PHE A 6 6.19 24.90 -10.36
N TRP A 7 5.38 25.16 -11.40
CA TRP A 7 5.33 24.32 -12.59
C TRP A 7 6.55 24.41 -13.48
N ASP A 8 7.24 25.57 -13.51
CA ASP A 8 8.48 25.75 -14.27
C ASP A 8 9.64 24.89 -13.76
N ALA A 9 9.55 24.40 -12.51
CA ALA A 9 10.56 23.54 -11.90
C ALA A 9 10.22 22.04 -11.98
N VAL A 10 8.98 21.68 -12.34
CA VAL A 10 8.53 20.28 -12.40
C VAL A 10 8.98 19.66 -13.73
N LYS A 11 9.72 18.56 -13.66
CA LYS A 11 10.17 17.80 -14.83
C LYS A 11 9.39 16.51 -14.98
N LYS A 12 9.31 16.03 -16.21
CA LYS A 12 8.78 14.73 -16.52
C LYS A 12 9.56 13.65 -15.75
N PRO A 13 8.88 12.76 -15.00
CA PRO A 13 9.57 11.73 -14.23
C PRO A 13 10.17 10.66 -15.14
N LYS A 14 11.29 10.08 -14.73
CA LYS A 14 11.83 8.86 -15.34
C LYS A 14 11.14 7.61 -14.80
N MET A 15 10.61 7.71 -13.56
CA MET A 15 9.88 6.63 -12.90
C MET A 15 8.77 7.18 -12.03
N ILE A 16 7.66 6.44 -11.95
CA ILE A 16 6.60 6.68 -10.98
C ILE A 16 6.50 5.47 -10.07
N LEU A 17 6.57 5.72 -8.76
CA LEU A 17 6.30 4.75 -7.72
C LEU A 17 4.87 4.99 -7.18
N PHE A 18 4.13 3.92 -7.01
CA PHE A 18 2.74 3.96 -6.55
C PHE A 18 2.59 3.36 -5.17
N ASP A 19 1.67 3.87 -4.37
CA ASP A 19 1.02 3.09 -3.33
C ASP A 19 0.06 2.07 -3.95
N TYR A 20 -0.32 1.05 -3.15
CA TYR A 20 -1.23 0.00 -3.58
C TYR A 20 -2.69 0.32 -3.24
N GLY A 21 -3.03 0.37 -1.94
CA GLY A 21 -4.41 0.51 -1.47
C GLY A 21 -4.97 1.90 -1.71
N GLN A 22 -6.23 2.00 -2.15
CA GLN A 22 -6.89 3.27 -2.49
C GLN A 22 -6.14 4.13 -3.53
N THR A 23 -5.09 3.56 -4.13
CA THR A 23 -4.31 4.17 -5.22
C THR A 23 -4.40 3.32 -6.48
N LEU A 24 -3.69 2.20 -6.56
CA LEU A 24 -3.82 1.26 -7.69
C LEU A 24 -5.12 0.45 -7.61
N VAL A 25 -5.51 0.07 -6.41
CA VAL A 25 -6.65 -0.80 -6.12
C VAL A 25 -7.57 -0.14 -5.12
N ASN A 26 -8.84 0.01 -5.50
CA ASN A 26 -9.91 0.43 -4.60
C ASN A 26 -10.35 -0.80 -3.79
N GLU A 27 -9.86 -0.90 -2.57
CA GLU A 27 -10.23 -1.96 -1.63
C GLU A 27 -11.50 -1.57 -0.89
N LYS A 28 -12.41 -2.55 -0.74
CA LYS A 28 -13.58 -2.38 0.10
C LYS A 28 -13.16 -2.14 1.55
N LYS A 29 -14.05 -1.52 2.31
CA LYS A 29 -13.85 -1.33 3.76
C LYS A 29 -13.48 -2.66 4.41
N PHE A 30 -12.37 -2.64 5.13
CA PHE A 30 -11.79 -3.80 5.81
C PHE A 30 -12.78 -4.43 6.79
N ASP A 31 -13.07 -5.73 6.61
CA ASP A 31 -13.87 -6.59 7.48
C ASP A 31 -13.01 -7.73 8.03
N GLY A 32 -12.34 -7.48 9.15
CA GLY A 32 -11.47 -8.47 9.78
C GLY A 32 -12.22 -9.69 10.30
N ILE A 33 -13.51 -9.56 10.65
CA ILE A 33 -14.33 -10.69 11.07
C ILE A 33 -14.59 -11.64 9.90
N ALA A 34 -14.86 -11.10 8.71
CA ALA A 34 -14.99 -11.90 7.49
C ALA A 34 -13.69 -12.65 7.17
N GLY A 35 -12.54 -11.97 7.30
CA GLY A 35 -11.21 -12.59 7.14
C GLY A 35 -10.96 -13.71 8.15
N CYS A 36 -11.18 -13.46 9.44
CA CYS A 36 -11.05 -14.47 10.49
C CYS A 36 -12.00 -15.67 10.26
N ARG A 37 -13.24 -15.42 9.84
CA ARG A 37 -14.22 -16.48 9.54
C ARG A 37 -13.77 -17.35 8.38
N ALA A 38 -13.19 -16.77 7.34
CA ALA A 38 -12.67 -17.51 6.21
C ALA A 38 -11.49 -18.41 6.62
N VAL A 39 -10.56 -17.91 7.41
CA VAL A 39 -9.40 -18.67 7.91
C VAL A 39 -9.81 -19.79 8.87
N LEU A 40 -10.77 -19.53 9.78
CA LEU A 40 -11.24 -20.51 10.75
C LEU A 40 -11.90 -21.75 10.13
N GLN A 41 -12.35 -21.69 8.87
CA GLN A 41 -12.85 -22.88 8.15
C GLN A 41 -11.76 -23.95 7.96
N TYR A 42 -10.49 -23.57 8.04
CA TYR A 42 -9.33 -24.44 7.92
C TYR A 42 -8.74 -24.83 9.28
N ALA A 43 -9.45 -24.58 10.37
CA ALA A 43 -8.99 -25.00 11.70
C ALA A 43 -9.06 -26.53 11.84
N THR A 44 -7.90 -27.15 12.08
CA THR A 44 -7.78 -28.58 12.43
C THR A 44 -8.03 -28.81 13.91
N LYS A 45 -7.86 -27.76 14.72
CA LYS A 45 -8.16 -27.73 16.14
C LYS A 45 -8.58 -26.32 16.56
N ASN A 46 -9.61 -26.24 17.37
CA ASN A 46 -10.04 -25.02 18.05
C ASN A 46 -10.42 -25.41 19.49
N LYS A 47 -9.40 -25.41 20.35
CA LYS A 47 -9.47 -25.96 21.72
C LYS A 47 -10.60 -25.35 22.56
N TYR A 48 -10.90 -24.08 22.33
CA TYR A 48 -11.85 -23.32 23.14
C TYR A 48 -13.09 -22.88 22.34
N ASN A 49 -13.31 -23.44 21.15
CA ASN A 49 -14.39 -23.07 20.24
C ASN A 49 -14.47 -21.55 19.96
N ARG A 50 -13.31 -20.93 19.74
CA ARG A 50 -13.21 -19.50 19.47
C ARG A 50 -13.96 -19.12 18.19
N THR A 51 -14.73 -18.02 18.25
CA THR A 51 -15.43 -17.46 17.10
C THR A 51 -14.56 -16.50 16.32
N ALA A 52 -14.99 -16.12 15.13
CA ALA A 52 -14.28 -15.12 14.31
C ALA A 52 -14.23 -13.75 15.00
N GLU A 53 -15.29 -13.39 15.70
CA GLU A 53 -15.40 -12.16 16.47
C GLU A 53 -14.39 -12.13 17.63
N GLU A 54 -14.22 -13.26 18.35
CA GLU A 54 -13.22 -13.37 19.42
C GLU A 54 -11.79 -13.30 18.87
N VAL A 55 -11.53 -13.94 17.71
CA VAL A 55 -10.22 -13.88 17.05
C VAL A 55 -9.91 -12.45 16.59
N GLN A 56 -10.88 -11.77 15.98
CA GLN A 56 -10.69 -10.37 15.57
C GLN A 56 -10.47 -9.45 16.76
N ALA A 57 -11.23 -9.62 17.85
CA ALA A 57 -11.03 -8.83 19.07
C ALA A 57 -9.63 -9.02 19.69
N ALA A 58 -9.12 -10.26 19.68
CA ALA A 58 -7.74 -10.54 20.12
C ALA A 58 -6.71 -9.88 19.18
N ALA A 59 -6.93 -9.94 17.87
CA ALA A 59 -6.08 -9.28 16.88
C ALA A 59 -6.05 -7.75 17.08
N ASP A 60 -7.20 -7.13 17.33
CA ASP A 60 -7.32 -5.70 17.61
C ASP A 60 -6.57 -5.30 18.88
N ALA A 61 -6.67 -6.10 19.95
CA ALA A 61 -5.96 -5.88 21.21
C ALA A 61 -4.43 -5.92 20.99
N ILE A 62 -3.91 -6.92 20.26
CA ILE A 62 -2.49 -7.01 19.92
C ILE A 62 -2.04 -5.80 19.09
N ASN A 63 -2.82 -5.41 18.07
CA ASN A 63 -2.51 -4.24 17.25
C ASN A 63 -2.50 -2.93 18.07
N PHE A 64 -3.37 -2.82 19.06
CA PHE A 64 -3.36 -1.67 19.98
C PHE A 64 -2.10 -1.66 20.87
N GLU A 65 -1.70 -2.81 21.41
CA GLU A 65 -0.47 -2.95 22.20
C GLU A 65 0.78 -2.62 21.37
N LEU A 66 0.83 -3.05 20.12
CA LEU A 66 1.89 -2.70 19.16
C LEU A 66 1.90 -1.20 18.81
N GLY A 67 0.87 -0.44 19.16
CA GLY A 67 0.71 0.98 18.84
C GLY A 67 0.16 1.25 17.44
N ARG A 68 -0.23 0.20 16.69
CA ARG A 68 -0.78 0.34 15.32
C ARG A 68 -2.14 1.06 15.34
N PHE A 69 -3.00 0.76 16.30
CA PHE A 69 -4.34 1.32 16.44
C PHE A 69 -4.46 2.34 17.57
N ASP A 70 -3.40 2.60 18.31
CA ASP A 70 -3.38 3.64 19.33
C ASP A 70 -3.22 5.02 18.65
N PRO A 71 -4.22 5.91 18.71
CA PRO A 71 -4.14 7.23 18.07
C PRO A 71 -2.94 8.07 18.53
N LYS A 72 -2.46 7.85 19.78
CA LYS A 72 -1.32 8.58 20.34
C LYS A 72 0.03 8.04 19.86
N ARG A 73 0.10 6.79 19.46
CA ARG A 73 1.33 6.08 19.10
C ARG A 73 1.44 5.73 17.62
N ARG A 74 0.34 5.80 16.86
CA ARG A 74 0.30 5.41 15.46
C ARG A 74 1.35 6.11 14.59
N HIS A 75 1.65 7.37 14.88
CA HIS A 75 2.66 8.14 14.15
C HIS A 75 4.09 7.61 14.40
N LEU A 76 4.32 6.85 15.47
CA LEU A 76 5.60 6.21 15.80
C LEU A 76 5.73 4.82 15.16
N PHE A 77 4.64 4.27 14.63
CA PHE A 77 4.61 2.94 14.04
C PHE A 77 5.21 2.96 12.63
N GLN A 78 6.54 3.00 12.55
CA GLN A 78 7.31 3.04 11.31
C GLN A 78 8.05 1.72 11.00
N ILE A 79 7.80 0.69 11.79
CA ILE A 79 8.35 -0.65 11.59
C ILE A 79 7.21 -1.60 11.26
N GLU A 80 7.41 -2.44 10.23
CA GLU A 80 6.42 -3.44 9.87
C GLU A 80 6.57 -4.69 10.71
N VAL A 81 5.44 -5.24 11.15
CA VAL A 81 5.38 -6.57 11.74
C VAL A 81 4.82 -7.52 10.68
N PRO A 82 5.65 -8.44 10.15
CA PRO A 82 5.20 -9.40 9.14
C PRO A 82 4.04 -10.25 9.66
N ASN A 83 3.03 -10.48 8.80
CA ASN A 83 1.79 -11.13 9.22
C ASN A 83 1.99 -12.56 9.72
N HIS A 84 2.98 -13.29 9.20
CA HIS A 84 3.27 -14.64 9.65
C HIS A 84 3.66 -14.72 11.14
N MET A 85 4.36 -13.70 11.68
CA MET A 85 4.68 -13.61 13.10
C MET A 85 3.44 -13.28 13.93
N PHE A 86 2.65 -12.33 13.42
CA PHE A 86 1.41 -11.90 14.06
C PHE A 86 0.38 -13.03 14.14
N THR A 87 0.12 -13.71 13.04
CA THR A 87 -0.87 -14.80 12.96
C THR A 87 -0.41 -16.03 13.71
N ALA A 88 0.89 -16.36 13.71
CA ALA A 88 1.43 -17.44 14.51
C ALA A 88 1.17 -17.22 15.99
N PHE A 89 1.45 -16.01 16.50
CA PHE A 89 1.16 -15.68 17.90
C PHE A 89 -0.34 -15.69 18.16
N LEU A 90 -1.15 -15.04 17.33
CA LEU A 90 -2.59 -14.92 17.50
C LEU A 90 -3.26 -16.29 17.62
N TYR A 91 -3.11 -17.15 16.61
CA TYR A 91 -3.81 -18.44 16.59
C TYR A 91 -3.30 -19.40 17.64
N GLN A 92 -1.98 -19.49 17.85
CA GLN A 92 -1.40 -20.39 18.87
C GLN A 92 -1.80 -19.98 20.29
N SER A 93 -1.78 -18.67 20.61
CA SER A 93 -2.20 -18.16 21.92
C SER A 93 -3.68 -18.42 22.20
N MET A 94 -4.51 -18.51 21.16
CA MET A 94 -5.92 -18.83 21.26
C MET A 94 -6.24 -20.34 21.23
N GLY A 95 -5.21 -21.20 21.12
CA GLY A 95 -5.37 -22.67 21.06
C GLY A 95 -5.98 -23.14 19.74
N ILE A 96 -5.70 -22.42 18.65
CA ILE A 96 -6.17 -22.74 17.30
C ILE A 96 -4.98 -23.26 16.46
N GLU A 97 -5.19 -24.42 15.81
CA GLU A 97 -4.27 -25.00 14.83
C GLU A 97 -4.94 -24.97 13.45
N LEU A 98 -4.20 -24.51 12.45
CA LEU A 98 -4.69 -24.37 11.07
C LEU A 98 -3.98 -25.35 10.15
N SER A 99 -4.67 -25.83 9.13
CA SER A 99 -4.04 -26.61 8.03
C SER A 99 -3.34 -25.74 6.99
N LEU A 100 -3.59 -24.44 7.01
CA LEU A 100 -3.03 -23.47 6.08
C LEU A 100 -1.57 -23.11 6.43
N THR A 101 -0.74 -22.92 5.41
CA THR A 101 0.55 -22.23 5.54
C THR A 101 0.34 -20.74 5.81
N SER A 102 1.38 -20.04 6.26
CA SER A 102 1.29 -18.59 6.50
C SER A 102 0.87 -17.79 5.27
N LYS A 103 1.33 -18.18 4.07
CA LYS A 103 0.93 -17.54 2.81
C LYS A 103 -0.55 -17.77 2.48
N GLU A 104 -1.03 -19.00 2.69
CA GLU A 104 -2.44 -19.31 2.50
C GLU A 104 -3.34 -18.60 3.50
N ILE A 105 -2.87 -18.39 4.74
CA ILE A 105 -3.56 -17.56 5.73
C ILE A 105 -3.67 -16.12 5.21
N ASP A 106 -2.57 -15.53 4.74
CA ASP A 106 -2.54 -14.17 4.20
C ASP A 106 -3.55 -14.01 3.06
N ARG A 107 -3.49 -14.91 2.06
CA ARG A 107 -4.42 -14.91 0.92
C ARG A 107 -5.88 -15.05 1.36
N THR A 108 -6.17 -16.11 2.12
CA THR A 108 -7.55 -16.42 2.55
C THR A 108 -8.15 -15.29 3.36
N PHE A 109 -7.36 -14.73 4.27
CA PHE A 109 -7.80 -13.62 5.10
C PHE A 109 -8.04 -12.36 4.26
N TRP A 110 -7.07 -11.96 3.44
CA TRP A 110 -7.14 -10.71 2.68
C TRP A 110 -8.26 -10.70 1.64
N ASP A 111 -8.43 -11.79 0.91
CA ASP A 111 -9.50 -11.92 -0.08
C ASP A 111 -10.89 -11.78 0.53
N ALA A 112 -11.07 -12.28 1.76
CA ALA A 112 -12.34 -12.17 2.48
C ALA A 112 -12.50 -10.82 3.19
N ALA A 113 -11.42 -10.28 3.78
CA ALA A 113 -11.47 -9.08 4.61
C ALA A 113 -11.51 -7.80 3.79
N SER A 114 -10.84 -7.76 2.63
CA SER A 114 -10.71 -6.53 1.83
C SER A 114 -10.60 -6.86 0.34
N PRO A 115 -11.67 -7.37 -0.29
CA PRO A 115 -11.69 -7.54 -1.73
C PRO A 115 -11.54 -6.18 -2.42
N GLY A 116 -10.78 -6.15 -3.52
CA GLY A 116 -10.48 -4.93 -4.25
C GLY A 116 -10.69 -5.07 -5.75
N VAL A 117 -10.79 -3.93 -6.41
CA VAL A 117 -10.84 -3.78 -7.86
C VAL A 117 -9.87 -2.68 -8.30
N PRO A 118 -9.32 -2.70 -9.50
CA PRO A 118 -8.53 -1.59 -10.01
C PRO A 118 -9.25 -0.26 -9.85
N THR A 119 -8.53 0.82 -9.52
CA THR A 119 -9.11 2.16 -9.51
C THR A 119 -9.47 2.57 -10.94
N ASP A 120 -10.54 3.37 -11.07
CA ASP A 120 -11.08 3.74 -12.37
C ASP A 120 -10.05 4.48 -13.24
N GLY A 121 -9.75 3.93 -14.41
CA GLY A 121 -8.80 4.47 -15.38
C GLY A 121 -7.32 4.15 -15.13
N ILE A 122 -6.96 3.38 -14.08
CA ILE A 122 -5.54 3.06 -13.77
C ILE A 122 -4.87 2.27 -14.91
N GLU A 123 -5.56 1.32 -15.53
CA GLU A 123 -5.00 0.52 -16.62
C GLU A 123 -4.61 1.41 -17.81
N ASN A 124 -5.49 2.32 -18.21
CA ASN A 124 -5.19 3.31 -19.27
C ASN A 124 -4.02 4.22 -18.89
N PHE A 125 -3.89 4.58 -17.61
CA PHE A 125 -2.76 5.37 -17.13
C PHE A 125 -1.45 4.60 -17.18
N LEU A 126 -1.44 3.32 -16.80
CA LEU A 126 -0.25 2.48 -16.91
C LEU A 126 0.17 2.28 -18.37
N ASP A 127 -0.76 2.10 -19.30
CA ASP A 127 -0.49 2.05 -20.73
C ASP A 127 0.10 3.36 -21.25
N PHE A 128 -0.48 4.51 -20.85
CA PHE A 128 0.08 5.82 -21.16
C PHE A 128 1.53 5.96 -20.66
N LEU A 129 1.83 5.57 -19.42
CA LEU A 129 3.19 5.65 -18.87
C LEU A 129 4.18 4.79 -19.67
N LYS A 130 3.75 3.61 -20.09
CA LYS A 130 4.54 2.72 -20.96
C LYS A 130 4.86 3.37 -22.31
N GLU A 131 3.87 4.00 -22.95
CA GLU A 131 4.06 4.74 -24.21
C GLU A 131 5.02 5.94 -24.04
N GLN A 132 4.98 6.57 -22.87
CA GLN A 132 5.88 7.67 -22.52
C GLN A 132 7.28 7.23 -22.07
N ASN A 133 7.57 5.91 -22.03
CA ASN A 133 8.80 5.31 -21.51
C ASN A 133 9.07 5.70 -20.04
N ILE A 134 8.03 5.89 -19.25
CA ILE A 134 8.13 6.14 -17.80
C ILE A 134 8.08 4.81 -17.07
N ARG A 135 9.13 4.51 -16.33
CA ARG A 135 9.24 3.28 -15.52
C ARG A 135 8.25 3.31 -14.36
N THR A 136 7.85 2.15 -13.86
CA THR A 136 6.87 2.05 -12.78
C THR A 136 7.27 1.04 -11.72
N GLY A 137 6.83 1.27 -10.48
CA GLY A 137 7.01 0.34 -9.35
C GLY A 137 6.01 0.63 -8.23
N VAL A 138 6.02 -0.21 -7.19
CA VAL A 138 5.06 -0.13 -6.08
C VAL A 138 5.80 -0.15 -4.75
N ILE A 139 5.33 0.67 -3.78
CA ILE A 139 5.70 0.59 -2.36
C ILE A 139 4.40 0.56 -1.55
N SER A 140 4.10 -0.56 -0.90
CA SER A 140 2.91 -0.74 -0.10
C SER A 140 3.21 -0.92 1.38
N ASN A 141 2.52 -0.14 2.24
CA ASN A 141 2.49 -0.38 3.69
C ASN A 141 1.56 -1.55 3.99
N ILE A 142 2.10 -2.76 3.98
CA ILE A 142 1.32 -3.97 4.11
C ILE A 142 2.04 -5.03 4.95
N THR A 143 1.27 -5.80 5.73
CA THR A 143 1.80 -6.86 6.60
C THR A 143 1.89 -8.20 5.92
N TYR A 144 1.09 -8.42 4.87
CA TYR A 144 1.05 -9.69 4.13
C TYR A 144 2.35 -9.96 3.39
N CYS A 145 2.66 -11.24 3.19
CA CYS A 145 3.84 -11.70 2.48
C CYS A 145 3.94 -11.05 1.09
N GLY A 146 5.14 -10.61 0.73
CA GLY A 146 5.39 -9.92 -0.54
C GLY A 146 4.95 -10.70 -1.77
N GLU A 147 5.10 -12.04 -1.77
CA GLU A 147 4.64 -12.90 -2.86
C GLU A 147 3.10 -12.85 -3.03
N ILE A 148 2.34 -12.75 -1.94
CA ILE A 148 0.87 -12.63 -2.00
C ILE A 148 0.45 -11.24 -2.50
N VAL A 149 1.20 -10.20 -2.15
CA VAL A 149 0.98 -8.85 -2.67
C VAL A 149 1.23 -8.81 -4.17
N GLU A 150 2.33 -9.40 -4.63
CA GLU A 150 2.68 -9.48 -6.05
C GLU A 150 1.64 -10.30 -6.83
N GLU A 151 1.24 -11.47 -6.31
CA GLU A 151 0.20 -12.31 -6.91
C GLU A 151 -1.11 -11.55 -7.07
N ARG A 152 -1.52 -10.80 -6.02
CA ARG A 152 -2.75 -10.02 -6.06
C ARG A 152 -2.69 -8.87 -7.06
N ILE A 153 -1.56 -8.17 -7.15
CA ILE A 153 -1.35 -7.13 -8.15
C ILE A 153 -1.39 -7.73 -9.57
N ASN A 154 -0.70 -8.85 -9.81
CA ASN A 154 -0.70 -9.54 -11.09
C ASN A 154 -2.11 -9.99 -11.52
N ASN A 155 -2.94 -10.41 -10.58
CA ASN A 155 -4.32 -10.82 -10.86
C ASN A 155 -5.24 -9.64 -11.17
N LEU A 156 -5.06 -8.50 -10.49
CA LEU A 156 -5.93 -7.32 -10.64
C LEU A 156 -5.48 -6.42 -11.80
N LEU A 157 -4.19 -6.37 -12.10
CA LEU A 157 -3.58 -5.52 -13.12
C LEU A 157 -2.64 -6.36 -14.02
N PRO A 158 -3.15 -7.35 -14.78
CA PRO A 158 -2.33 -8.35 -15.46
C PRO A 158 -1.38 -7.78 -16.53
N TYR A 159 -1.58 -6.57 -16.97
CA TYR A 159 -0.76 -5.92 -18.02
C TYR A 159 0.20 -4.85 -17.47
N HIS A 160 0.35 -4.76 -16.14
CA HIS A 160 1.32 -3.84 -15.55
C HIS A 160 2.77 -4.18 -15.94
N ASN A 161 3.65 -3.18 -15.83
CA ASN A 161 5.09 -3.33 -16.06
C ASN A 161 5.89 -2.84 -14.84
N PHE A 162 5.42 -3.15 -13.62
CA PHE A 162 6.15 -2.76 -12.43
C PHE A 162 7.49 -3.49 -12.33
N GLU A 163 8.58 -2.71 -12.27
CA GLU A 163 9.93 -3.26 -12.15
C GLU A 163 10.24 -3.77 -10.75
N CYS A 164 9.52 -3.26 -9.75
CA CYS A 164 9.60 -3.72 -8.36
C CYS A 164 8.27 -3.52 -7.65
N ILE A 165 7.96 -4.44 -6.74
CA ILE A 165 6.84 -4.37 -5.81
C ILE A 165 7.43 -4.54 -4.41
N LEU A 166 7.44 -3.46 -3.62
CA LEU A 166 8.00 -3.44 -2.27
C LEU A 166 6.87 -3.51 -1.25
N ALA A 167 6.59 -4.70 -0.73
CA ALA A 167 5.75 -4.89 0.43
C ALA A 167 6.57 -4.62 1.71
N THR A 168 6.15 -3.71 2.56
CA THR A 168 6.94 -3.33 3.76
C THR A 168 7.17 -4.49 4.73
N SER A 169 6.34 -5.53 4.68
CA SER A 169 6.52 -6.79 5.40
C SER A 169 7.87 -7.47 5.16
N GLU A 170 8.48 -7.25 3.98
CA GLU A 170 9.76 -7.83 3.59
C GLU A 170 10.95 -6.92 3.94
N TYR A 171 10.72 -5.64 4.30
CA TYR A 171 11.77 -4.62 4.37
C TYR A 171 11.82 -3.84 5.69
N LEU A 172 11.13 -4.27 6.72
CA LEU A 172 11.16 -3.71 8.06
C LEU A 172 10.54 -2.31 8.20
N PHE A 173 10.86 -1.37 7.30
CA PHE A 173 10.40 0.02 7.41
C PHE A 173 9.14 0.29 6.62
N ARG A 174 8.23 1.04 7.25
CA ARG A 174 6.97 1.52 6.64
C ARG A 174 7.09 2.99 6.23
N LYS A 175 6.35 3.40 5.21
CA LYS A 175 6.07 4.82 4.94
C LYS A 175 5.38 5.44 6.19
N PRO A 176 5.72 6.66 6.59
CA PRO A 176 6.51 7.66 5.90
C PRO A 176 8.02 7.59 6.16
N ASN A 177 8.56 6.51 6.71
CA ASN A 177 9.99 6.39 6.90
C ASN A 177 10.72 6.44 5.53
N LYS A 178 11.66 7.39 5.40
CA LYS A 178 12.35 7.62 4.12
C LYS A 178 13.14 6.40 3.61
N ARG A 179 13.56 5.49 4.50
CA ARG A 179 14.38 4.33 4.14
C ARG A 179 13.74 3.40 3.13
N ILE A 180 12.42 3.25 3.13
CA ILE A 180 11.73 2.41 2.15
C ILE A 180 11.73 3.06 0.76
N PHE A 181 11.64 4.38 0.69
CA PHE A 181 11.79 5.14 -0.56
C PHE A 181 13.23 5.12 -1.07
N GLU A 182 14.22 5.31 -0.17
CA GLU A 182 15.65 5.22 -0.49
C GLU A 182 15.99 3.83 -1.06
N LEU A 183 15.43 2.75 -0.51
CA LEU A 183 15.58 1.40 -1.05
C LEU A 183 15.00 1.27 -2.45
N ALA A 184 13.84 1.84 -2.72
CA ALA A 184 13.25 1.82 -4.06
C ALA A 184 14.10 2.58 -5.08
N LEU A 185 14.64 3.73 -4.68
CA LEU A 185 15.56 4.52 -5.51
C LEU A 185 16.85 3.75 -5.85
N GLU A 186 17.42 3.06 -4.84
CA GLU A 186 18.62 2.23 -5.05
C GLU A 186 18.35 1.09 -6.03
N LYS A 187 17.22 0.39 -5.87
CA LYS A 187 16.80 -0.67 -6.80
C LYS A 187 16.57 -0.15 -8.23
N ALA A 188 16.01 1.05 -8.35
CA ALA A 188 15.75 1.68 -9.64
C ALA A 188 17.03 2.27 -10.29
N GLY A 189 18.07 2.53 -9.52
CA GLY A 189 19.27 3.24 -9.97
C GLY A 189 18.97 4.69 -10.37
N LEU A 190 18.05 5.35 -9.68
CA LEU A 190 17.59 6.71 -9.99
C LEU A 190 17.81 7.66 -8.82
N ARG A 191 17.94 8.95 -9.16
CA ARG A 191 18.00 10.01 -8.16
C ARG A 191 16.59 10.41 -7.73
N PRO A 192 16.39 10.90 -6.50
CA PRO A 192 15.06 11.28 -5.99
C PRO A 192 14.31 12.25 -6.91
N GLU A 193 14.99 13.25 -7.46
CA GLU A 193 14.42 14.28 -8.33
C GLU A 193 13.92 13.76 -9.69
N ASP A 194 14.31 12.55 -10.08
CA ASP A 194 13.87 11.87 -11.30
C ASP A 194 12.61 10.99 -11.08
N VAL A 195 12.13 10.88 -9.82
CA VAL A 195 11.07 9.94 -9.44
C VAL A 195 9.89 10.67 -8.80
N TRP A 196 8.70 10.37 -9.28
CA TRP A 196 7.46 10.76 -8.63
C TRP A 196 6.92 9.63 -7.76
N TYR A 197 6.26 9.99 -6.69
CA TYR A 197 5.54 9.05 -5.84
C TYR A 197 4.06 9.42 -5.77
N ILE A 198 3.17 8.46 -6.03
CA ILE A 198 1.73 8.67 -6.04
C ILE A 198 1.08 7.80 -4.98
N GLY A 199 0.28 8.39 -4.11
CA GLY A 199 -0.47 7.66 -3.08
C GLY A 199 -1.63 8.47 -2.52
N ASP A 200 -2.52 7.78 -1.79
CA ASP A 200 -3.74 8.35 -1.22
C ASP A 200 -3.55 8.94 0.19
N SER A 201 -2.56 8.46 0.94
CA SER A 201 -2.31 8.88 2.30
C SER A 201 -1.39 10.08 2.35
N TYR A 202 -1.94 11.28 2.68
CA TYR A 202 -1.11 12.47 2.80
C TYR A 202 0.11 12.25 3.70
N GLN A 203 -0.08 11.67 4.89
CA GLN A 203 1.01 11.47 5.85
C GLN A 203 2.02 10.39 5.41
N CYS A 204 1.55 9.26 4.90
CA CYS A 204 2.45 8.17 4.52
C CYS A 204 3.13 8.43 3.17
N ASP A 205 2.38 8.92 2.20
CA ASP A 205 2.80 9.00 0.82
C ASP A 205 3.38 10.37 0.47
N VAL A 206 2.60 11.45 0.72
CA VAL A 206 3.04 12.80 0.37
C VAL A 206 4.21 13.24 1.24
N VAL A 207 4.03 13.19 2.58
CA VAL A 207 5.10 13.59 3.52
C VAL A 207 6.28 12.63 3.43
N GLY A 208 6.03 11.32 3.29
CA GLY A 208 7.07 10.31 3.17
C GLY A 208 7.94 10.50 1.93
N ALA A 209 7.33 10.67 0.75
CA ALA A 209 8.03 10.92 -0.51
C ALA A 209 8.81 12.23 -0.47
N ARG A 210 8.20 13.30 0.04
CA ARG A 210 8.85 14.62 0.21
C ARG A 210 10.09 14.53 1.09
N ASN A 211 10.03 13.80 2.20
CA ASN A 211 11.17 13.59 3.10
C ASN A 211 12.31 12.76 2.49
N ALA A 212 12.00 11.98 1.47
CA ALA A 212 12.98 11.22 0.68
C ALA A 212 13.45 11.96 -0.58
N GLY A 213 12.94 13.18 -0.83
CA GLY A 213 13.32 14.02 -1.97
C GLY A 213 12.61 13.67 -3.28
N LEU A 214 11.61 12.79 -3.27
CA LEU A 214 10.79 12.49 -4.44
C LEU A 214 9.73 13.58 -4.64
N PHE A 215 9.22 13.69 -5.87
CA PHE A 215 8.07 14.56 -6.15
C PHE A 215 6.77 13.85 -5.77
N PRO A 216 6.03 14.34 -4.76
CA PRO A 216 4.80 13.71 -4.34
C PRO A 216 3.61 14.13 -5.21
N VAL A 217 2.73 13.18 -5.48
CA VAL A 217 1.40 13.40 -6.06
C VAL A 217 0.36 12.77 -5.12
N TRP A 218 -0.60 13.56 -4.71
CA TRP A 218 -1.67 13.08 -3.85
C TRP A 218 -2.88 12.64 -4.69
N TYR A 219 -3.15 11.34 -4.73
CA TYR A 219 -4.29 10.76 -5.41
C TYR A 219 -5.47 10.64 -4.45
N ILE A 220 -6.58 11.31 -4.76
CA ILE A 220 -7.78 11.31 -3.91
C ILE A 220 -9.00 10.64 -4.57
N GLY A 221 -8.82 10.04 -5.76
CA GLY A 221 -9.92 9.51 -6.56
C GLY A 221 -10.67 8.32 -5.94
N ALA A 222 -10.01 7.55 -5.06
CA ALA A 222 -10.63 6.44 -4.36
C ALA A 222 -10.95 6.75 -2.88
N SER A 223 -10.66 7.96 -2.40
CA SER A 223 -10.86 8.36 -1.00
C SER A 223 -12.19 9.07 -0.80
N GLU A 224 -13.06 8.57 0.08
CA GLU A 224 -14.34 9.21 0.42
C GLU A 224 -14.18 10.53 1.17
N ASN A 225 -13.12 10.66 1.97
CA ASN A 225 -12.87 11.83 2.80
C ASN A 225 -11.36 12.08 2.96
N PRO A 226 -10.67 12.59 1.92
CA PRO A 226 -9.23 12.80 1.96
C PRO A 226 -8.85 13.85 3.01
N GLN A 227 -7.85 13.54 3.82
CA GLN A 227 -7.33 14.42 4.87
C GLN A 227 -5.89 14.82 4.57
N GLY A 228 -5.63 16.08 4.30
CA GLY A 228 -4.31 16.61 3.95
C GLY A 228 -4.31 18.12 3.73
N GLU A 229 -3.19 18.64 3.25
CA GLU A 229 -2.99 20.08 2.99
C GLU A 229 -2.98 20.34 1.46
N ASN A 230 -3.36 21.55 1.06
CA ASN A 230 -3.42 21.98 -0.35
C ASN A 230 -2.05 22.52 -0.84
N ASP A 231 -0.96 21.83 -0.51
CA ASP A 231 0.41 22.23 -0.80
C ASP A 231 1.15 21.25 -1.74
N VAL A 232 0.39 20.36 -2.39
CA VAL A 232 0.89 19.28 -3.23
C VAL A 232 0.04 19.14 -4.50
N LEU A 233 0.63 18.63 -5.58
CA LEU A 233 -0.15 18.24 -6.77
C LEU A 233 -1.18 17.18 -6.36
N THR A 234 -2.46 17.55 -6.44
CA THR A 234 -3.58 16.68 -6.08
C THR A 234 -4.40 16.35 -7.32
N VAL A 235 -4.69 15.07 -7.50
CA VAL A 235 -5.50 14.56 -8.60
C VAL A 235 -6.58 13.61 -8.10
N CYS A 236 -7.75 13.64 -8.72
CA CYS A 236 -8.86 12.72 -8.43
C CYS A 236 -9.15 11.74 -9.58
N ALA A 237 -8.48 11.87 -10.70
CA ALA A 237 -8.60 10.98 -11.85
C ALA A 237 -7.24 10.83 -12.55
N TRP A 238 -6.94 9.63 -13.04
CA TRP A 238 -5.70 9.32 -13.73
C TRP A 238 -5.51 10.11 -15.04
N GLU A 239 -6.61 10.42 -15.75
CA GLU A 239 -6.55 11.25 -16.96
C GLU A 239 -6.05 12.67 -16.69
N GLN A 240 -6.32 13.24 -15.51
CA GLN A 240 -5.75 14.53 -15.13
C GLN A 240 -4.24 14.47 -15.10
N LEU A 241 -3.70 13.39 -14.50
CA LEU A 241 -2.26 13.21 -14.39
C LEU A 241 -1.62 12.91 -15.75
N SER A 242 -2.27 12.12 -16.61
CA SER A 242 -1.81 11.89 -18.00
C SER A 242 -1.64 13.20 -18.76
N ARG A 243 -2.63 14.12 -18.67
CA ARG A 243 -2.57 15.44 -19.33
C ARG A 243 -1.42 16.28 -18.80
N ILE A 244 -1.26 16.33 -17.46
CA ILE A 244 -0.17 17.06 -16.82
C ILE A 244 1.18 16.53 -17.32
N ILE A 245 1.39 15.22 -17.29
CA ILE A 245 2.67 14.60 -17.71
C ILE A 245 2.94 14.84 -19.20
N ALA A 246 1.91 14.82 -20.05
CA ALA A 246 2.05 15.06 -21.50
C ALA A 246 2.53 16.48 -21.83
N GLU A 247 2.20 17.47 -20.99
CA GLU A 247 2.56 18.87 -21.16
C GLU A 247 3.95 19.21 -20.58
N LEU A 248 4.55 18.32 -19.78
CA LEU A 248 5.87 18.57 -19.19
C LEU A 248 7.00 18.43 -20.23
N PRO A 249 8.04 19.28 -20.14
CA PRO A 249 9.21 19.14 -20.98
C PRO A 249 9.96 17.83 -20.68
N THR A 250 10.50 17.24 -21.75
CA THR A 250 11.35 16.02 -21.69
C THR A 250 12.74 16.33 -21.16
#